data_9486887bdf8192d6a3a10fdaa7f25337
#
_entry.id   9486887bdf8192d6a3a10fdaa7f25337
#
_cell.length_a   1.000
_cell.length_b   1.000
_cell.length_c   1.000
_cell.angle_alpha   90.00
_cell.angle_beta   90.00
_cell.angle_gamma   90.00
#
_symmetry.space_group_name_H-M   'P 1'
#
loop_
_entity.id
_entity.type
_entity.pdbx_description
1 polymer ?
#
loop_
_entity_poly.entity_id
_entity_poly.type
_entity_poly.pdbx_seq_one_letter_code
_entity_poly.pdbx_strand_id
1 'polypeptide(L)'
;MIFVLSVFNGFNVVISDMIHQFSPDLNISPAKGKTINLNEFPLDKLKNIKGVDFVFPTITEDVLFKNSNKQQIGQVKGVPPEYNQISRIRGTILNDTTFTISNNNYNFGVPGAGMAYFLGINV
;
A
#
# COMPACT_ATOMS: atom_id res chain seq x y z
N MET A 1 -1.01 -37.63 1.90
CA MET A 1 -1.88 -36.79 1.06
C MET A 1 -2.66 -35.78 1.88
N ILE A 2 -3.40 -36.16 2.90
CA ILE A 2 -4.18 -35.24 3.76
C ILE A 2 -3.27 -34.19 4.44
N PHE A 3 -2.10 -34.58 4.91
CA PHE A 3 -1.13 -33.70 5.55
C PHE A 3 -0.63 -32.58 4.60
N VAL A 4 -0.33 -32.91 3.34
CA VAL A 4 0.13 -31.94 2.33
C VAL A 4 -0.98 -30.96 1.97
N LEU A 5 -2.22 -31.40 1.84
CA LEU A 5 -3.38 -30.55 1.59
C LEU A 5 -3.65 -29.56 2.75
N SER A 6 -3.48 -30.00 4.00
CA SER A 6 -3.64 -29.15 5.18
C SER A 6 -2.58 -28.04 5.23
N VAL A 7 -1.32 -28.37 4.93
CA VAL A 7 -0.22 -27.39 4.85
C VAL A 7 -0.47 -26.39 3.72
N PHE A 8 -0.90 -26.84 2.54
CA PHE A 8 -1.21 -25.98 1.41
C PHE A 8 -2.37 -25.03 1.69
N ASN A 9 -3.44 -25.49 2.33
CA ASN A 9 -4.57 -24.65 2.74
C ASN A 9 -4.14 -23.59 3.78
N GLY A 10 -3.34 -23.98 4.77
CA GLY A 10 -2.78 -23.04 5.74
C GLY A 10 -1.92 -21.97 5.09
N PHE A 11 -1.09 -22.33 4.12
CA PHE A 11 -0.26 -21.40 3.35
C PHE A 11 -1.09 -20.43 2.52
N ASN A 12 -2.16 -20.88 1.86
CA ASN A 12 -3.07 -20.01 1.14
C ASN A 12 -3.76 -18.99 2.04
N VAL A 13 -4.19 -19.37 3.22
CA VAL A 13 -4.80 -18.46 4.20
C VAL A 13 -3.80 -17.38 4.61
N VAL A 14 -2.57 -17.75 4.95
CA VAL A 14 -1.52 -16.80 5.33
C VAL A 14 -1.21 -15.81 4.20
N ILE A 15 -1.07 -16.29 2.96
CA ILE A 15 -0.83 -15.41 1.80
C ILE A 15 -2.02 -14.48 1.55
N SER A 16 -3.24 -14.98 1.63
CA SER A 16 -4.45 -14.17 1.47
C SER A 16 -4.50 -13.05 2.50
N ASP A 17 -4.21 -13.35 3.76
CA ASP A 17 -4.18 -12.35 4.82
C ASP A 17 -3.10 -11.28 4.58
N MET A 18 -1.92 -11.68 4.13
CA MET A 18 -0.85 -10.74 3.77
C MET A 18 -1.25 -9.82 2.61
N ILE A 19 -1.91 -10.33 1.59
CA ILE A 19 -2.38 -9.53 0.46
C ILE A 19 -3.48 -8.56 0.89
N HIS A 20 -4.42 -9.00 1.72
CA HIS A 20 -5.53 -8.16 2.18
C HIS A 20 -5.11 -7.01 3.10
N GLN A 21 -3.95 -7.08 3.73
CA GLN A 21 -3.44 -6.00 4.57
C GLN A 21 -3.13 -4.72 3.78
N PHE A 22 -2.67 -4.85 2.54
CA PHE A 22 -2.24 -3.72 1.70
C PHE A 22 -3.16 -3.44 0.52
N SER A 23 -4.09 -4.36 0.21
CA SER A 23 -5.00 -4.20 -0.90
C SER A 23 -6.33 -3.61 -0.44
N PRO A 24 -6.92 -2.67 -1.20
CA PRO A 24 -8.26 -2.19 -0.93
C PRO A 24 -9.30 -3.28 -1.18
N ASP A 25 -10.42 -3.23 -0.49
CA ASP A 25 -11.55 -4.13 -0.75
C ASP A 25 -12.16 -3.88 -2.13
N LEU A 26 -12.18 -2.62 -2.56
CA LEU A 26 -12.58 -2.19 -3.90
C LEU A 26 -11.56 -1.23 -4.49
N ASN A 27 -11.24 -1.44 -5.75
CA ASN A 27 -10.35 -0.57 -6.51
C ASN A 27 -11.09 -0.01 -7.72
N ILE A 28 -11.08 1.32 -7.85
CA ILE A 28 -11.65 2.03 -8.99
C ILE A 28 -10.50 2.54 -9.85
N SER A 29 -10.45 2.11 -11.09
CA SER A 29 -9.43 2.53 -12.05
C SER A 29 -10.09 3.08 -13.31
N PRO A 30 -9.41 3.94 -14.08
CA PRO A 30 -9.97 4.48 -15.31
C PRO A 30 -10.12 3.39 -16.36
N ALA A 31 -11.20 3.45 -17.14
CA ALA A 31 -11.42 2.54 -18.27
C ALA A 31 -10.41 2.78 -19.41
N LYS A 32 -9.90 4.01 -19.51
CA LYS A 32 -8.87 4.42 -20.48
C LYS A 32 -7.86 5.32 -19.80
N GLY A 33 -6.58 5.15 -20.15
CA GLY A 33 -5.50 5.93 -19.57
C GLY A 33 -5.03 5.41 -18.21
N LYS A 34 -4.16 6.16 -17.57
CA LYS A 34 -3.54 5.80 -16.29
C LYS A 34 -4.14 6.51 -15.08
N THR A 35 -4.78 7.64 -15.29
CA THR A 35 -5.20 8.53 -14.19
C THR A 35 -6.66 8.89 -14.28
N ILE A 36 -7.25 9.14 -13.13
CA ILE A 36 -8.61 9.68 -12.98
C ILE A 36 -8.46 11.16 -12.64
N ASN A 37 -9.20 12.03 -13.35
CA ASN A 37 -9.27 13.44 -13.01
C ASN A 37 -10.17 13.61 -11.79
N LEU A 38 -9.57 13.94 -10.65
CA LEU A 38 -10.30 14.09 -9.39
C LEU A 38 -11.31 15.25 -9.38
N ASN A 39 -11.11 16.25 -10.23
CA ASN A 39 -12.06 17.38 -10.34
C ASN A 39 -13.38 16.96 -10.98
N GLU A 40 -13.37 15.94 -11.81
CA GLU A 40 -14.55 15.42 -12.50
C GLU A 40 -15.12 14.17 -11.80
N PHE A 41 -14.36 13.58 -10.89
CA PHE A 41 -14.73 12.35 -10.23
C PHE A 41 -15.50 12.62 -8.91
N PRO A 42 -16.67 12.02 -8.70
CA PRO A 42 -17.54 12.33 -7.58
C PRO A 42 -17.08 11.62 -6.29
N LEU A 43 -15.92 12.00 -5.76
CA LEU A 43 -15.38 11.42 -4.52
C LEU A 43 -16.34 11.55 -3.33
N ASP A 44 -17.01 12.69 -3.19
CA ASP A 44 -17.92 12.94 -2.07
C ASP A 44 -19.13 12.00 -2.11
N LYS A 45 -19.63 11.69 -3.30
CA LYS A 45 -20.72 10.71 -3.47
C LYS A 45 -20.29 9.33 -3.02
N LEU A 46 -19.06 8.93 -3.30
CA LEU A 46 -18.52 7.63 -2.87
C LEU A 46 -18.36 7.55 -1.35
N LYS A 47 -17.88 8.62 -0.72
CA LYS A 47 -17.71 8.68 0.74
C LYS A 47 -19.03 8.57 1.48
N ASN A 48 -20.14 9.03 0.88
CA ASN A 48 -21.48 9.03 1.46
C ASN A 48 -22.25 7.72 1.25
N ILE A 49 -21.72 6.77 0.50
CA ILE A 49 -22.35 5.47 0.31
C ILE A 49 -22.30 4.68 1.62
N LYS A 50 -23.46 4.12 2.02
CA LYS A 50 -23.54 3.27 3.21
C LYS A 50 -22.66 2.02 3.05
N GLY A 51 -21.82 1.75 4.06
CA GLY A 51 -20.89 0.62 4.04
C GLY A 51 -19.49 0.99 3.53
N VAL A 52 -19.26 2.23 3.11
CA VAL A 52 -17.94 2.74 2.72
C VAL A 52 -17.33 3.46 3.92
N ASP A 53 -16.21 2.93 4.44
CA ASP A 53 -15.49 3.53 5.56
C ASP A 53 -14.53 4.61 5.08
N PHE A 54 -13.69 4.27 4.09
CA PHE A 54 -12.66 5.17 3.58
C PHE A 54 -12.60 5.10 2.06
N VAL A 55 -12.39 6.26 1.44
CA VAL A 55 -12.07 6.40 0.01
C VAL A 55 -10.83 7.27 -0.12
N PHE A 56 -9.77 6.70 -0.68
CA PHE A 56 -8.53 7.42 -0.88
C PHE A 56 -8.11 7.43 -2.34
N PRO A 57 -7.80 8.60 -2.91
CA PRO A 57 -7.12 8.66 -4.18
C PRO A 57 -5.67 8.19 -4.01
N THR A 58 -5.21 7.32 -4.89
CA THR A 58 -3.84 6.81 -4.88
C THR A 58 -3.26 6.85 -6.28
N ILE A 59 -1.96 6.94 -6.37
CA ILE A 59 -1.23 6.81 -7.63
C ILE A 59 -0.13 5.77 -7.47
N THR A 60 0.00 4.87 -8.43
CA THR A 60 1.02 3.82 -8.41
C THR A 60 1.81 3.87 -9.71
N GLU A 61 3.13 3.92 -9.60
CA GLU A 61 4.05 3.94 -10.74
C GLU A 61 5.21 2.98 -10.52
N ASP A 62 5.67 2.39 -11.61
CA ASP A 62 6.89 1.59 -11.62
C ASP A 62 8.10 2.51 -11.70
N VAL A 63 9.05 2.33 -10.82
CA VAL A 63 10.21 3.21 -10.68
C VAL A 63 11.49 2.42 -10.45
N LEU A 64 12.62 3.03 -10.75
CA LEU A 64 13.93 2.53 -10.38
C LEU A 64 14.41 3.23 -9.11
N PHE A 65 14.52 2.48 -8.03
CA PHE A 65 15.10 2.96 -6.78
C PHE A 65 16.62 2.83 -6.85
N LYS A 66 17.31 3.87 -6.46
CA LYS A 66 18.76 3.91 -6.44
C LYS A 66 19.26 4.43 -5.10
N ASN A 67 20.17 3.70 -4.49
CA ASN A 67 20.93 4.13 -3.32
C ASN A 67 22.41 3.78 -3.49
N SER A 68 23.24 4.80 -3.64
CA SER A 68 24.67 4.62 -3.94
C SER A 68 24.86 3.75 -5.20
N ASN A 69 25.46 2.59 -5.07
CA ASN A 69 25.73 1.67 -6.17
C ASN A 69 24.65 0.58 -6.35
N LYS A 70 23.63 0.60 -5.52
CA LYS A 70 22.54 -0.39 -5.56
C LYS A 70 21.33 0.18 -6.28
N GLN A 71 20.69 -0.65 -7.10
CA GLN A 71 19.50 -0.29 -7.86
C GLN A 71 18.47 -1.42 -7.77
N GLN A 72 17.22 -1.07 -7.63
CA GLN A 72 16.10 -2.01 -7.59
C GLN A 72 14.90 -1.42 -8.33
N ILE A 73 14.30 -2.20 -9.20
CA ILE A 73 13.01 -1.88 -9.81
C ILE A 73 11.92 -2.25 -8.82
N GLY A 74 10.96 -1.35 -8.65
CA GLY A 74 9.81 -1.59 -7.80
C GLY A 74 8.71 -0.59 -8.07
N GLN A 75 7.66 -0.64 -7.27
CA GLN A 75 6.54 0.28 -7.36
C GLN A 75 6.56 1.29 -6.23
N VAL A 76 6.23 2.53 -6.56
CA VAL A 76 5.91 3.56 -5.58
C VAL A 76 4.41 3.82 -5.59
N LYS A 77 3.80 3.84 -4.42
CA LYS A 77 2.40 4.17 -4.23
C LYS A 77 2.29 5.49 -3.47
N GLY A 78 1.82 6.52 -4.17
CA GLY A 78 1.48 7.80 -3.56
C GLY A 78 0.11 7.74 -2.91
N VAL A 79 0.02 8.17 -1.66
CA VAL A 79 -1.20 8.12 -0.86
C VAL A 79 -1.39 9.44 -0.11
N PRO A 80 -2.63 9.84 0.20
CA PRO A 80 -2.86 11.05 0.99
C PRO A 80 -2.47 10.84 2.46
N PRO A 81 -2.24 11.92 3.23
CA PRO A 81 -1.84 11.83 4.65
C PRO A 81 -2.84 11.04 5.51
N GLU A 82 -4.11 11.10 5.19
CA GLU A 82 -5.18 10.40 5.90
C GLU A 82 -5.12 8.87 5.76
N TYR A 83 -4.31 8.38 4.85
CA TYR A 83 -4.09 6.94 4.64
C TYR A 83 -3.56 6.22 5.88
N ASN A 84 -2.93 6.95 6.80
CA ASN A 84 -2.47 6.43 8.08
C ASN A 84 -3.61 6.01 9.04
N GLN A 85 -4.85 6.42 8.76
CA GLN A 85 -6.03 6.04 9.54
C GLN A 85 -6.43 4.57 9.36
N ILE A 86 -5.93 3.92 8.31
CA ILE A 86 -6.19 2.50 8.08
C ILE A 86 -5.45 1.67 9.13
N SER A 87 -6.19 1.15 10.10
CA SER A 87 -5.63 0.39 11.23
C SER A 87 -4.84 -0.86 10.81
N ARG A 88 -5.21 -1.47 9.68
CA ARG A 88 -4.53 -2.67 9.15
C ARG A 88 -3.06 -2.43 8.83
N ILE A 89 -2.71 -1.23 8.36
CA ILE A 89 -1.33 -0.88 7.98
C ILE A 89 -0.45 -0.74 9.20
N ARG A 90 -0.97 -0.23 10.30
CA ARG A 90 -0.21 -0.03 11.54
C ARG A 90 0.36 -1.32 12.13
N GLY A 91 -0.37 -2.43 11.99
CA GLY A 91 0.06 -3.74 12.49
C GLY A 91 1.17 -4.41 11.67
N THR A 92 1.53 -3.87 10.50
CA THR A 92 2.54 -4.46 9.60
C THR A 92 3.88 -3.73 9.62
N ILE A 93 3.96 -2.62 10.36
CA ILE A 93 5.20 -1.84 10.45
C ILE A 93 6.16 -2.53 11.41
N LEU A 94 7.35 -2.82 10.92
CA LEU A 94 8.45 -3.29 11.76
C LEU A 94 8.92 -2.12 12.65
N ASN A 95 9.32 -2.41 13.87
CA ASN A 95 9.91 -1.46 14.82
C ASN A 95 8.96 -0.47 15.52
N ASP A 96 7.67 -0.77 15.59
CA ASP A 96 6.70 -0.01 16.40
C ASP A 96 6.69 1.51 16.16
N THR A 97 7.15 1.93 14.97
CA THR A 97 7.16 3.32 14.56
C THR A 97 5.80 3.74 14.01
N THR A 98 5.41 4.96 14.28
CA THR A 98 4.18 5.53 13.72
C THR A 98 4.29 5.62 12.19
N PHE A 99 3.29 5.09 11.49
CA PHE A 99 3.16 5.27 10.06
C PHE A 99 2.84 6.73 9.75
N THR A 100 3.87 7.52 9.49
CA THR A 100 3.74 8.94 9.15
C THR A 100 4.19 9.15 7.72
N ILE A 101 3.30 9.63 6.85
CA ILE A 101 3.60 9.89 5.43
C ILE A 101 4.08 11.32 5.22
N SER A 102 3.57 12.26 5.99
CA SER A 102 4.02 13.64 5.93
C SER A 102 3.92 14.35 7.28
N ASN A 103 4.78 15.31 7.50
CA ASN A 103 4.64 16.31 8.53
C ASN A 103 4.76 17.70 7.88
N ASN A 104 4.67 18.77 8.67
CA ASN A 104 4.62 20.15 8.15
C ASN A 104 5.77 20.52 7.20
N ASN A 105 6.90 19.82 7.25
CA ASN A 105 8.10 20.18 6.49
C ASN A 105 8.58 19.08 5.53
N TYR A 106 8.19 17.82 5.74
CA TYR A 106 8.76 16.69 5.01
C TYR A 106 7.70 15.66 4.64
N ASN A 107 7.91 15.04 3.48
CA ASN A 107 7.18 13.85 3.06
C ASN A 107 8.08 12.64 3.29
N PHE A 108 7.48 11.56 3.80
CA PHE A 108 8.18 10.33 4.12
C PHE A 108 7.76 9.21 3.17
N GLY A 109 8.72 8.34 2.86
CA GLY A 109 8.46 7.09 2.18
C GLY A 109 8.61 5.92 3.15
N VAL A 110 7.74 4.93 3.03
CA VAL A 110 7.82 3.69 3.80
C VAL A 110 8.22 2.57 2.83
N PRO A 111 9.49 2.16 2.83
CA PRO A 111 9.93 1.08 1.98
C PRO A 111 9.48 -0.27 2.52
N GLY A 112 9.25 -1.22 1.62
CA GLY A 112 9.11 -2.63 2.01
C GLY A 112 10.42 -3.15 2.63
N ALA A 113 10.32 -4.03 3.62
CA ALA A 113 11.50 -4.54 4.35
C ALA A 113 12.55 -5.17 3.42
N GLY A 114 12.13 -5.93 2.41
CA GLY A 114 13.03 -6.53 1.43
C GLY A 114 13.76 -5.50 0.57
N MET A 115 13.07 -4.45 0.16
CA MET A 115 13.66 -3.34 -0.60
C MET A 115 14.65 -2.54 0.25
N ALA A 116 14.29 -2.23 1.48
CA ALA A 116 15.16 -1.52 2.41
C ALA A 116 16.45 -2.29 2.65
N TYR A 117 16.33 -3.59 2.89
CA TYR A 117 17.48 -4.48 3.06
C TYR A 117 18.39 -4.52 1.82
N PHE A 118 17.80 -4.74 0.64
CA PHE A 118 18.55 -4.82 -0.61
C PHE A 118 19.29 -3.51 -0.93
N LEU A 119 18.64 -2.38 -0.75
CA LEU A 119 19.21 -1.06 -1.03
C LEU A 119 20.14 -0.57 0.09
N GLY A 120 20.17 -1.24 1.24
CA GLY A 120 20.97 -0.83 2.39
C GLY A 120 20.46 0.48 3.02
N ILE A 121 19.14 0.68 3.01
CA ILE A 121 18.51 1.83 3.66
C ILE A 121 18.30 1.48 5.13
N ASN A 122 18.86 2.30 6.02
CA ASN A 122 18.58 2.20 7.45
C ASN A 122 17.23 2.88 7.74
N VAL A 123 16.35 2.14 8.37
CA VAL A 123 15.01 2.59 8.74
C VAL A 123 14.92 2.67 10.26
#